data_cf15f69379c4ac92cfffcc3e8d503af1
#
_entry.id   cf15f69379c4ac92cfffcc3e8d503af1
#
_cell.length_a   1.000
_cell.length_b   1.000
_cell.length_c   1.000
_cell.angle_alpha   90.00
_cell.angle_beta   90.00
_cell.angle_gamma   90.00
#
_symmetry.space_group_name_H-M   'P 1'
#
loop_
_entity.id
_entity.type
_entity.pdbx_description
1 polymer ?
#
loop_
_entity_poly.entity_id
_entity_poly.type
_entity_poly.pdbx_seq_one_letter_code
_entity_poly.pdbx_strand_id
1 'polypeptide(L)'
;RDRLRSRGLGDVYKRQAVDRVPRFIASAKGDRITDVDGNEMIDYICSWGPGILGHAHDRVIAKVKEAAEAGLTYGAPTKREVEMAELIYELIPTMEVSRLVSSGTEAVMSAIRVARGYTGRDKIIKFRGCYHGHSDGLLVKAGSAALTTSVPDSAGVPADYTKNTLVAEYNDCDSVKELFDNNKDEIAAVIVEPVAANMGVVLPRHGFLEFLRDITKENGSLLIFDEVITGFRLSIGGAQEYFNIKPDLTTLGKIVGGGMPVGAYGGRADIMRMVSPDGPVYQAGTLSGNPIATAAGLETLRILRDNKDIYDRLETKTKRIADSVRKCGAGRVSVNQIGSLMSIFFTPDAVEDYDSAVKSDTKKYAEYFGHMLDNGIYIAPSQFEAMFVSDAHTNEDINRTIEVMEEFFRK
;
A
#
# COMPACT_ATOMS: atom_id res chain seq x y z
N ARG A 1 -31.53 4.50 9.98
CA ARG A 1 -30.63 5.57 9.55
C ARG A 1 -29.62 5.83 10.68
N ASP A 2 -28.37 5.48 10.48
CA ASP A 2 -27.16 5.91 11.17
C ASP A 2 -27.11 5.84 12.71
N ARG A 3 -27.54 4.74 13.29
CA ARG A 3 -27.23 4.43 14.68
C ARG A 3 -26.16 3.33 14.84
N LEU A 4 -25.25 3.23 13.88
CA LEU A 4 -24.06 2.40 14.05
C LEU A 4 -23.10 3.14 14.99
N ARG A 5 -23.14 2.79 16.26
CA ARG A 5 -22.27 3.34 17.32
C ARG A 5 -20.82 2.86 17.20
N SER A 6 -20.51 1.97 16.27
CA SER A 6 -19.17 1.54 15.95
C SER A 6 -18.88 1.83 14.47
N ARG A 7 -18.11 2.87 14.19
CA ARG A 7 -17.60 3.22 12.87
C ARG A 7 -16.16 2.71 12.72
N GLY A 8 -15.89 1.50 13.22
CA GLY A 8 -14.55 0.93 13.26
C GLY A 8 -13.91 0.60 11.92
N LEU A 9 -14.49 1.07 10.80
CA LEU A 9 -14.00 0.76 9.47
C LEU A 9 -13.61 2.05 8.75
N GLY A 10 -12.33 2.22 8.50
CA GLY A 10 -11.75 3.37 7.79
C GLY A 10 -12.28 3.59 6.37
N ASP A 11 -13.11 2.69 5.85
CA ASP A 11 -13.72 2.80 4.52
C ASP A 11 -15.13 3.41 4.50
N VAL A 12 -15.75 3.65 5.67
CA VAL A 12 -17.13 4.19 5.73
C VAL A 12 -17.22 5.57 5.07
N TYR A 13 -16.25 6.45 5.26
CA TYR A 13 -16.23 7.76 4.62
C TYR A 13 -15.92 7.69 3.10
N LYS A 14 -15.18 6.69 2.63
CA LYS A 14 -14.92 6.48 1.21
C LYS A 14 -16.20 6.13 0.44
N ARG A 15 -17.13 5.44 1.08
CA ARG A 15 -18.43 5.05 0.49
C ARG A 15 -19.37 6.24 0.33
N GLN A 16 -19.19 7.32 1.07
CA GLN A 16 -19.94 8.56 0.86
C GLN A 16 -19.60 9.23 -0.47
N ALA A 17 -18.41 8.93 -1.04
CA ALA A 17 -17.97 9.45 -2.32
C ALA A 17 -18.76 8.90 -3.54
N VAL A 18 -19.49 7.79 -3.38
CA VAL A 18 -20.21 7.12 -4.47
C VAL A 18 -21.72 7.10 -4.29
N ASP A 19 -22.27 7.77 -3.26
CA ASP A 19 -23.71 7.88 -2.93
C ASP A 19 -24.46 6.53 -2.97
N ARG A 20 -23.85 5.50 -2.39
CA ARG A 20 -24.44 4.15 -2.30
C ARG A 20 -24.48 3.66 -0.85
N VAL A 21 -25.47 2.84 -0.53
CA VAL A 21 -25.53 2.16 0.78
C VAL A 21 -24.36 1.18 0.89
N PRO A 22 -23.56 1.25 1.97
CA PRO A 22 -22.48 0.31 2.23
C PRO A 22 -22.96 -1.15 2.24
N ARG A 23 -22.24 -2.05 1.59
CA ARG A 23 -22.49 -3.49 1.69
C ARG A 23 -21.86 -4.03 2.97
N PHE A 24 -22.62 -4.79 3.75
CA PHE A 24 -22.13 -5.51 4.91
C PHE A 24 -21.75 -6.92 4.47
N ILE A 25 -20.48 -7.25 4.53
CA ILE A 25 -19.96 -8.53 4.03
C ILE A 25 -20.11 -9.60 5.11
N ALA A 26 -20.73 -10.72 4.77
CA ALA A 26 -20.92 -11.89 5.64
C ALA A 26 -19.79 -12.92 5.48
N SER A 27 -19.28 -13.11 4.27
CA SER A 27 -18.23 -14.09 3.98
C SER A 27 -17.45 -13.73 2.72
N ALA A 28 -16.26 -14.34 2.57
CA ALA A 28 -15.45 -14.21 1.38
C ALA A 28 -14.66 -15.51 1.12
N LYS A 29 -14.55 -15.92 -0.15
CA LYS A 29 -13.77 -17.08 -0.59
C LYS A 29 -13.26 -16.86 -2.03
N GLY A 30 -11.98 -17.14 -2.26
CA GLY A 30 -11.36 -16.92 -3.58
C GLY A 30 -11.44 -15.44 -3.97
N ASP A 31 -12.02 -15.17 -5.11
CA ASP A 31 -12.27 -13.81 -5.64
C ASP A 31 -13.69 -13.30 -5.34
N ARG A 32 -14.46 -13.98 -4.50
CA ARG A 32 -15.86 -13.65 -4.18
C ARG A 32 -16.01 -13.12 -2.77
N ILE A 33 -16.89 -12.11 -2.65
CA ILE A 33 -17.44 -11.66 -1.38
C ILE A 33 -18.96 -11.81 -1.42
N THR A 34 -19.56 -12.16 -0.29
CA THR A 34 -21.02 -12.30 -0.14
C THR A 34 -21.49 -11.34 0.94
N ASP A 35 -22.49 -10.50 0.64
CA ASP A 35 -23.06 -9.59 1.62
C ASP A 35 -24.09 -10.30 2.52
N VAL A 36 -24.60 -9.59 3.54
CA VAL A 36 -25.59 -10.15 4.50
C VAL A 36 -26.95 -10.43 3.87
N ASP A 37 -27.22 -9.88 2.69
CA ASP A 37 -28.45 -10.12 1.93
C ASP A 37 -28.30 -11.30 0.95
N GLY A 38 -27.11 -11.93 0.92
CA GLY A 38 -26.79 -13.08 0.07
C GLY A 38 -26.35 -12.73 -1.36
N ASN A 39 -26.06 -11.46 -1.65
CA ASN A 39 -25.54 -11.07 -2.96
C ASN A 39 -24.05 -11.42 -3.04
N GLU A 40 -23.68 -12.21 -4.04
CA GLU A 40 -22.30 -12.55 -4.34
C GLU A 40 -21.73 -11.58 -5.39
N MET A 41 -20.48 -11.15 -5.18
CA MET A 41 -19.80 -10.17 -6.04
C MET A 41 -18.34 -10.58 -6.28
N ILE A 42 -17.82 -10.32 -7.49
CA ILE A 42 -16.38 -10.41 -7.78
C ILE A 42 -15.69 -9.25 -7.09
N ASP A 43 -14.67 -9.54 -6.27
CA ASP A 43 -13.99 -8.54 -5.44
C ASP A 43 -12.65 -8.09 -6.03
N TYR A 44 -12.61 -6.84 -6.46
CA TYR A 44 -11.38 -6.18 -6.89
C TYR A 44 -10.78 -5.21 -5.84
N ILE A 45 -11.33 -5.20 -4.62
CA ILE A 45 -10.72 -4.50 -3.49
C ILE A 45 -9.61 -5.37 -2.86
N CYS A 46 -9.79 -6.70 -2.84
CA CYS A 46 -8.85 -7.65 -2.27
C CYS A 46 -8.37 -7.22 -0.86
N SER A 47 -9.30 -6.76 -0.01
CA SER A 47 -9.04 -6.23 1.34
C SER A 47 -8.09 -5.03 1.36
N TRP A 48 -8.07 -4.20 0.32
CA TRP A 48 -7.14 -3.07 0.14
C TRP A 48 -5.68 -3.49 -0.06
N GLY A 49 -5.49 -4.69 -0.65
CA GLY A 49 -4.18 -5.15 -1.09
C GLY A 49 -3.66 -6.47 -0.52
N PRO A 50 -3.98 -6.94 0.70
CA PRO A 50 -3.43 -8.21 1.20
C PRO A 50 -3.88 -9.45 0.41
N GLY A 51 -5.01 -9.39 -0.27
CA GLY A 51 -5.66 -10.53 -0.93
C GLY A 51 -5.04 -10.97 -2.27
N ILE A 52 -3.72 -11.05 -2.40
CA ILE A 52 -3.07 -11.46 -3.65
C ILE A 52 -3.41 -12.90 -4.07
N LEU A 53 -3.63 -13.81 -3.11
CA LEU A 53 -4.06 -15.19 -3.31
C LEU A 53 -5.59 -15.36 -3.35
N GLY A 54 -6.34 -14.26 -3.18
CA GLY A 54 -7.77 -14.29 -2.94
C GLY A 54 -8.11 -14.51 -1.46
N HIS A 55 -9.43 -14.53 -1.17
CA HIS A 55 -9.94 -14.68 0.20
C HIS A 55 -9.85 -16.15 0.67
N ALA A 56 -9.61 -16.32 1.96
CA ALA A 56 -9.68 -17.60 2.66
C ALA A 56 -8.94 -18.74 1.93
N HIS A 57 -7.72 -18.49 1.44
CA HIS A 57 -6.91 -19.50 0.76
C HIS A 57 -6.70 -20.72 1.67
N ASP A 58 -7.01 -21.94 1.18
CA ASP A 58 -7.11 -23.14 2.00
C ASP A 58 -5.85 -23.46 2.81
N ARG A 59 -4.65 -23.36 2.20
CA ARG A 59 -3.38 -23.58 2.89
C ARG A 59 -3.13 -22.56 4.00
N VAL A 60 -3.43 -21.28 3.74
CA VAL A 60 -3.27 -20.19 4.73
C VAL A 60 -4.21 -20.42 5.91
N ILE A 61 -5.51 -20.72 5.65
CA ILE A 61 -6.49 -20.99 6.69
C ILE A 61 -6.11 -22.24 7.50
N ALA A 62 -5.59 -23.30 6.88
CA ALA A 62 -5.13 -24.48 7.59
C ALA A 62 -4.00 -24.14 8.59
N LYS A 63 -3.02 -23.31 8.18
CA LYS A 63 -1.91 -22.89 9.04
C LYS A 63 -2.37 -21.95 10.18
N VAL A 64 -3.35 -21.10 9.94
CA VAL A 64 -3.98 -20.27 10.97
C VAL A 64 -4.68 -21.15 12.02
N LYS A 65 -5.46 -22.16 11.60
CA LYS A 65 -6.12 -23.09 12.51
C LYS A 65 -5.12 -23.88 13.36
N GLU A 66 -4.08 -24.45 12.74
CA GLU A 66 -2.99 -25.15 13.43
C GLU A 66 -2.32 -24.24 14.48
N ALA A 67 -2.05 -22.99 14.12
CA ALA A 67 -1.45 -22.04 15.05
C ALA A 67 -2.38 -21.67 16.21
N ALA A 68 -3.70 -21.53 15.95
CA ALA A 68 -4.70 -21.20 16.96
C ALA A 68 -4.85 -22.31 18.02
N GLU A 69 -4.72 -23.58 17.63
CA GLU A 69 -4.75 -24.72 18.55
C GLU A 69 -3.57 -24.70 19.53
N ALA A 70 -2.42 -24.14 19.12
CA ALA A 70 -1.23 -24.02 19.97
C ALA A 70 -1.21 -22.77 20.85
N GLY A 71 -2.18 -21.84 20.68
CA GLY A 71 -2.32 -20.61 21.45
C GLY A 71 -2.12 -19.35 20.62
N LEU A 72 -2.73 -18.24 21.08
CA LEU A 72 -2.82 -16.99 20.30
C LEU A 72 -1.62 -16.07 20.52
N THR A 73 -0.99 -16.12 21.68
CA THR A 73 0.15 -15.28 22.08
C THR A 73 0.88 -15.88 23.27
N TYR A 74 2.18 -15.66 23.38
CA TYR A 74 2.98 -16.29 24.45
C TYR A 74 3.75 -15.28 25.30
N GLY A 75 3.91 -14.05 24.86
CA GLY A 75 4.79 -13.07 25.54
C GLY A 75 6.27 -13.49 25.56
N ALA A 76 6.68 -14.34 24.60
CA ALA A 76 8.02 -14.90 24.45
C ALA A 76 8.35 -15.09 22.96
N PRO A 77 9.64 -15.09 22.58
CA PRO A 77 10.06 -15.34 21.19
C PRO A 77 9.55 -16.67 20.66
N THR A 78 9.21 -16.70 19.37
CA THR A 78 8.73 -17.91 18.71
C THR A 78 9.62 -18.27 17.51
N LYS A 79 9.65 -19.57 17.17
CA LYS A 79 10.35 -20.05 15.98
C LYS A 79 9.81 -19.39 14.69
N ARG A 80 8.47 -19.15 14.65
CA ARG A 80 7.82 -18.51 13.49
C ARG A 80 8.29 -17.08 13.24
N GLU A 81 8.64 -16.33 14.29
CA GLU A 81 9.20 -14.97 14.12
C GLU A 81 10.58 -15.03 13.44
N VAL A 82 11.42 -15.99 13.84
CA VAL A 82 12.73 -16.22 13.21
C VAL A 82 12.55 -16.64 11.75
N GLU A 83 11.71 -17.65 11.48
CA GLU A 83 11.40 -18.10 10.12
C GLU A 83 10.85 -16.95 9.24
N MET A 84 10.05 -16.05 9.82
CA MET A 84 9.51 -14.91 9.09
C MET A 84 10.59 -13.90 8.72
N ALA A 85 11.49 -13.60 9.66
CA ALA A 85 12.62 -12.70 9.40
C ALA A 85 13.59 -13.29 8.36
N GLU A 86 13.89 -14.59 8.46
CA GLU A 86 14.72 -15.32 7.48
C GLU A 86 14.09 -15.32 6.09
N LEU A 87 12.79 -15.57 6.00
CA LEU A 87 12.05 -15.57 4.73
C LEU A 87 11.98 -14.16 4.12
N ILE A 88 11.74 -13.11 4.94
CA ILE A 88 11.79 -11.72 4.45
C ILE A 88 13.18 -11.43 3.88
N TYR A 89 14.25 -11.79 4.56
CA TYR A 89 15.61 -11.59 4.06
C TYR A 89 15.90 -12.38 2.78
N GLU A 90 15.44 -13.64 2.70
CA GLU A 90 15.56 -14.46 1.48
C GLU A 90 14.91 -13.77 0.28
N LEU A 91 13.71 -13.20 0.46
CA LEU A 91 12.91 -12.60 -0.61
C LEU A 91 13.28 -11.14 -0.91
N ILE A 92 13.71 -10.40 0.10
CA ILE A 92 14.11 -8.99 0.01
C ILE A 92 15.49 -8.81 0.67
N PRO A 93 16.60 -9.14 -0.03
CA PRO A 93 17.94 -9.16 0.57
C PRO A 93 18.45 -7.81 1.12
N THR A 94 17.83 -6.68 0.72
CA THR A 94 18.14 -5.36 1.29
C THR A 94 17.63 -5.21 2.73
N MET A 95 16.70 -6.05 3.17
CA MET A 95 16.24 -6.13 4.56
C MET A 95 17.12 -7.08 5.37
N GLU A 96 18.39 -6.76 5.51
CA GLU A 96 19.38 -7.57 6.24
C GLU A 96 18.97 -7.85 7.69
N VAL A 97 18.29 -6.88 8.32
CA VAL A 97 17.67 -7.01 9.64
C VAL A 97 16.27 -6.44 9.58
N SER A 98 15.30 -7.13 10.15
CA SER A 98 13.91 -6.70 10.18
C SER A 98 13.28 -6.84 11.57
N ARG A 99 12.24 -6.05 11.83
CA ARG A 99 11.40 -6.10 13.03
C ARG A 99 9.95 -6.21 12.62
N LEU A 100 9.23 -7.12 13.27
CA LEU A 100 7.79 -7.27 13.09
C LEU A 100 7.03 -6.26 13.94
N VAL A 101 5.95 -5.76 13.40
CA VAL A 101 4.96 -4.89 14.03
C VAL A 101 3.56 -5.32 13.62
N SER A 102 2.50 -4.66 14.10
CA SER A 102 1.12 -5.09 13.84
C SER A 102 0.45 -4.38 12.67
N SER A 103 1.06 -3.38 12.09
CA SER A 103 0.48 -2.61 10.97
C SER A 103 1.54 -1.91 10.12
N GLY A 104 1.15 -1.49 8.90
CA GLY A 104 1.98 -0.62 8.06
C GLY A 104 2.26 0.74 8.71
N THR A 105 1.29 1.29 9.45
CA THR A 105 1.49 2.55 10.21
C THR A 105 2.62 2.42 11.24
N GLU A 106 2.63 1.33 12.00
CA GLU A 106 3.71 1.06 12.98
C GLU A 106 5.05 0.82 12.28
N ALA A 107 5.06 0.14 11.13
CA ALA A 107 6.26 -0.09 10.35
C ALA A 107 6.88 1.23 9.88
N VAL A 108 6.09 2.10 9.27
CA VAL A 108 6.53 3.42 8.81
C VAL A 108 6.97 4.32 9.95
N MET A 109 6.16 4.41 11.02
CA MET A 109 6.50 5.20 12.21
C MET A 109 7.85 4.77 12.79
N SER A 110 8.10 3.46 12.84
CA SER A 110 9.34 2.89 13.38
C SER A 110 10.53 3.14 12.44
N ALA A 111 10.37 2.95 11.14
CA ALA A 111 11.42 3.21 10.15
C ALA A 111 11.87 4.69 10.17
N ILE A 112 10.92 5.64 10.27
CA ILE A 112 11.24 7.07 10.40
C ILE A 112 11.99 7.35 11.71
N ARG A 113 11.58 6.73 12.82
CA ARG A 113 12.28 6.89 14.10
C ARG A 113 13.72 6.37 14.02
N VAL A 114 13.93 5.23 13.37
CA VAL A 114 15.27 4.68 13.14
C VAL A 114 16.10 5.61 12.26
N ALA A 115 15.52 6.12 11.16
CA ALA A 115 16.21 7.05 10.27
C ALA A 115 16.67 8.32 10.99
N ARG A 116 15.80 8.90 11.81
CA ARG A 116 16.16 10.06 12.67
C ARG A 116 17.24 9.72 13.68
N GLY A 117 17.11 8.58 14.35
CA GLY A 117 18.11 8.12 15.33
C GLY A 117 19.48 7.86 14.71
N TYR A 118 19.52 7.29 13.52
CA TYR A 118 20.74 6.97 12.80
C TYR A 118 21.46 8.22 12.27
N THR A 119 20.72 9.13 11.67
CA THR A 119 21.28 10.35 11.04
C THR A 119 21.50 11.50 12.02
N GLY A 120 20.84 11.47 13.19
CA GLY A 120 20.82 12.61 14.13
C GLY A 120 20.05 13.82 13.60
N ARG A 121 19.21 13.65 12.58
CA ARG A 121 18.45 14.71 11.90
C ARG A 121 16.95 14.55 12.14
N ASP A 122 16.18 15.66 12.08
CA ASP A 122 14.77 15.64 12.46
C ASP A 122 13.80 15.62 11.27
N LYS A 123 14.16 16.24 10.14
CA LYS A 123 13.26 16.43 9.01
C LYS A 123 13.16 15.19 8.14
N ILE A 124 11.98 14.98 7.57
CA ILE A 124 11.74 13.97 6.53
C ILE A 124 11.02 14.61 5.34
N ILE A 125 11.23 14.06 4.15
CA ILE A 125 10.45 14.38 2.96
C ILE A 125 9.48 13.25 2.68
N LYS A 126 8.20 13.58 2.45
CA LYS A 126 7.17 12.71 1.86
C LYS A 126 6.60 13.37 0.61
N PHE A 127 5.74 12.65 -0.12
CA PHE A 127 5.14 13.15 -1.34
C PHE A 127 3.65 13.43 -1.19
N ARG A 128 3.17 14.51 -1.84
CA ARG A 128 1.75 14.83 -1.91
C ARG A 128 0.98 13.71 -2.61
N GLY A 129 -0.18 13.34 -2.05
CA GLY A 129 -0.97 12.22 -2.54
C GLY A 129 -0.54 10.84 -2.03
N CYS A 130 0.69 10.68 -1.51
CA CYS A 130 1.14 9.44 -0.88
C CYS A 130 0.65 9.30 0.57
N TYR A 131 0.32 8.06 0.96
CA TYR A 131 -0.14 7.71 2.30
C TYR A 131 0.83 6.75 2.98
N HIS A 132 1.24 7.09 4.18
CA HIS A 132 2.24 6.35 4.96
C HIS A 132 1.73 5.98 6.37
N GLY A 133 0.44 5.66 6.47
CA GLY A 133 -0.21 5.41 7.76
C GLY A 133 -0.69 6.70 8.43
N HIS A 134 -1.26 6.55 9.63
CA HIS A 134 -1.95 7.63 10.35
C HIS A 134 -1.22 8.12 11.60
N SER A 135 0.10 8.01 11.63
CA SER A 135 0.88 8.66 12.70
C SER A 135 0.85 10.17 12.50
N ASP A 136 0.73 10.94 13.59
CA ASP A 136 0.48 12.38 13.56
C ASP A 136 1.46 13.16 12.68
N GLY A 137 2.75 12.80 12.74
CA GLY A 137 3.78 13.46 11.93
C GLY A 137 3.66 13.24 10.43
N LEU A 138 2.79 12.32 9.97
CA LEU A 138 2.58 12.01 8.55
C LEU A 138 1.22 12.51 8.03
N LEU A 139 0.33 12.94 8.91
CA LEU A 139 -0.95 13.56 8.56
C LEU A 139 -0.75 15.04 8.24
N VAL A 140 -0.11 15.28 7.11
CA VAL A 140 0.36 16.58 6.67
C VAL A 140 0.10 16.78 5.18
N LYS A 141 -0.28 18.00 4.82
CA LYS A 141 -0.41 18.47 3.44
C LYS A 141 0.50 19.67 3.18
N ALA A 142 0.81 19.93 1.91
CA ALA A 142 1.51 21.14 1.52
C ALA A 142 0.71 22.39 1.89
N GLY A 143 1.35 23.37 2.51
CA GLY A 143 0.74 24.68 2.79
C GLY A 143 0.61 25.52 1.52
N SER A 144 -0.29 26.53 1.53
CA SER A 144 -0.56 27.40 0.38
C SER A 144 0.55 28.39 0.05
N ALA A 145 1.56 28.53 0.90
CA ALA A 145 2.67 29.46 0.73
C ALA A 145 3.98 28.71 0.54
N ALA A 146 4.20 28.20 -0.68
CA ALA A 146 5.41 27.50 -1.08
C ALA A 146 5.78 26.25 -0.24
N LEU A 147 6.64 25.41 -0.76
CA LEU A 147 7.19 24.15 -0.24
C LEU A 147 7.76 24.18 1.21
N THR A 148 7.61 25.27 1.95
CA THR A 148 8.27 25.52 3.23
C THR A 148 7.38 25.37 4.46
N THR A 149 6.04 25.29 4.33
CA THR A 149 5.14 25.19 5.49
C THR A 149 4.25 23.96 5.40
N SER A 150 4.48 23.01 6.30
CA SER A 150 3.64 21.82 6.47
C SER A 150 2.46 22.15 7.40
N VAL A 151 1.24 21.85 6.96
CA VAL A 151 0.00 22.07 7.74
C VAL A 151 -0.62 20.72 8.08
N PRO A 152 -1.13 20.53 9.31
CA PRO A 152 -1.88 19.32 9.65
C PRO A 152 -3.06 19.09 8.69
N ASP A 153 -3.23 17.84 8.25
CA ASP A 153 -4.34 17.42 7.38
C ASP A 153 -5.50 16.79 8.15
N SER A 154 -5.36 16.68 9.46
CA SER A 154 -6.39 16.13 10.35
C SER A 154 -6.58 17.02 11.56
N ALA A 155 -7.84 17.18 11.96
CA ALA A 155 -8.17 17.75 13.27
C ALA A 155 -7.54 16.89 14.39
N GLY A 156 -7.05 17.54 15.44
CA GLY A 156 -6.40 16.88 16.57
C GLY A 156 -4.89 16.66 16.42
N VAL A 157 -4.31 16.94 15.25
CA VAL A 157 -2.85 16.92 15.04
C VAL A 157 -2.28 18.31 15.34
N PRO A 158 -1.44 18.47 16.39
CA PRO A 158 -0.77 19.73 16.66
C PRO A 158 0.23 20.11 15.57
N ALA A 159 0.37 21.41 15.27
CA ALA A 159 1.30 21.88 14.24
C ALA A 159 2.76 21.46 14.51
N ASP A 160 3.14 21.36 15.78
CA ASP A 160 4.50 20.92 16.15
C ASP A 160 4.82 19.48 15.75
N TYR A 161 3.82 18.60 15.57
CA TYR A 161 4.04 17.25 15.08
C TYR A 161 4.37 17.19 13.57
N THR A 162 3.90 18.15 12.80
CA THR A 162 4.06 18.18 11.34
C THR A 162 5.21 19.06 10.85
N LYS A 163 5.75 19.95 11.69
CA LYS A 163 6.77 20.93 11.31
C LYS A 163 8.05 20.34 10.70
N ASN A 164 8.38 19.09 11.08
CA ASN A 164 9.55 18.37 10.59
C ASN A 164 9.23 17.40 9.43
N THR A 165 8.03 17.49 8.84
CA THR A 165 7.64 16.69 7.68
C THR A 165 7.45 17.61 6.48
N LEU A 166 8.40 17.57 5.57
CA LEU A 166 8.39 18.33 4.32
C LEU A 166 7.59 17.56 3.27
N VAL A 167 6.88 18.29 2.39
CA VAL A 167 6.04 17.68 1.34
C VAL A 167 6.56 18.12 -0.02
N ALA A 168 7.02 17.14 -0.81
CA ALA A 168 7.41 17.30 -2.21
C ALA A 168 6.27 16.88 -3.15
N GLU A 169 6.38 17.24 -4.42
CA GLU A 169 5.49 16.73 -5.47
C GLU A 169 6.03 15.41 -6.02
N TYR A 170 5.13 14.43 -6.21
CA TYR A 170 5.49 13.14 -6.80
C TYR A 170 5.84 13.31 -8.28
N ASN A 171 6.91 12.66 -8.75
CA ASN A 171 7.44 12.79 -10.10
C ASN A 171 8.06 14.17 -10.42
N ASP A 172 8.34 15.00 -9.43
CA ASP A 172 9.00 16.29 -9.58
C ASP A 172 10.34 16.31 -8.82
N CYS A 173 11.43 16.11 -9.57
CA CYS A 173 12.79 16.11 -9.01
C CYS A 173 13.21 17.50 -8.51
N ASP A 174 12.72 18.57 -9.14
CA ASP A 174 13.09 19.94 -8.77
C ASP A 174 12.47 20.30 -7.40
N SER A 175 11.23 19.87 -7.11
CA SER A 175 10.61 20.06 -5.80
C SER A 175 11.40 19.40 -4.67
N VAL A 176 11.94 18.21 -4.92
CA VAL A 176 12.79 17.50 -3.94
C VAL A 176 14.12 18.20 -3.74
N LYS A 177 14.76 18.62 -4.85
CA LYS A 177 16.03 19.33 -4.81
C LYS A 177 15.93 20.66 -4.04
N GLU A 178 14.87 21.43 -4.28
CA GLU A 178 14.60 22.67 -3.55
C GLU A 178 14.51 22.44 -2.03
N LEU A 179 13.84 21.36 -1.61
CA LEU A 179 13.75 21.00 -0.20
C LEU A 179 15.11 20.66 0.40
N PHE A 180 15.99 19.95 -0.32
CA PHE A 180 17.36 19.68 0.15
C PHE A 180 18.20 20.95 0.21
N ASP A 181 18.11 21.84 -0.79
CA ASP A 181 18.85 23.08 -0.84
C ASP A 181 18.48 24.02 0.32
N ASN A 182 17.20 24.05 0.69
CA ASN A 182 16.67 24.90 1.76
C ASN A 182 16.82 24.27 3.19
N ASN A 183 17.18 22.98 3.29
CA ASN A 183 17.27 22.26 4.58
C ASN A 183 18.58 21.43 4.65
N LYS A 184 19.70 22.09 4.36
CA LYS A 184 21.02 21.43 4.34
C LYS A 184 21.30 20.76 5.68
N ASP A 185 21.73 19.50 5.62
CA ASP A 185 22.09 18.66 6.77
C ASP A 185 20.98 18.43 7.82
N GLU A 186 19.71 18.76 7.49
CA GLU A 186 18.58 18.59 8.42
C GLU A 186 17.65 17.42 8.04
N ILE A 187 17.74 16.90 6.80
CA ILE A 187 16.84 15.85 6.30
C ILE A 187 17.39 14.48 6.68
N ALA A 188 16.66 13.75 7.51
CA ALA A 188 16.97 12.38 7.93
C ALA A 188 16.68 11.37 6.80
N ALA A 189 15.54 11.52 6.15
CA ALA A 189 15.11 10.57 5.14
C ALA A 189 14.12 11.16 4.14
N VAL A 190 14.08 10.54 2.96
CA VAL A 190 12.98 10.64 2.00
C VAL A 190 12.19 9.33 2.08
N ILE A 191 10.87 9.42 2.31
CA ILE A 191 9.97 8.26 2.25
C ILE A 191 9.09 8.38 1.01
N VAL A 192 8.98 7.29 0.23
CA VAL A 192 8.22 7.24 -1.01
C VAL A 192 7.49 5.91 -1.16
N GLU A 193 6.23 5.95 -1.64
CA GLU A 193 5.61 4.78 -2.27
C GLU A 193 6.25 4.63 -3.66
N PRO A 194 6.99 3.54 -3.96
CA PRO A 194 7.65 3.39 -5.28
C PRO A 194 6.65 3.41 -6.45
N VAL A 195 5.42 2.96 -6.18
CA VAL A 195 4.23 3.22 -6.98
C VAL A 195 3.19 3.79 -6.03
N ALA A 196 2.80 5.03 -6.24
CA ALA A 196 1.77 5.64 -5.42
C ALA A 196 0.42 4.98 -5.72
N ALA A 197 -0.32 4.59 -4.67
CA ALA A 197 -1.58 3.88 -4.80
C ALA A 197 -2.69 4.41 -3.88
N ASN A 198 -2.51 5.63 -3.35
CA ASN A 198 -3.47 6.32 -2.48
C ASN A 198 -4.02 7.64 -3.08
N MET A 199 -3.63 7.94 -4.30
CA MET A 199 -4.24 8.95 -5.18
C MET A 199 -4.72 8.33 -6.52
N GLY A 200 -5.09 7.05 -6.48
CA GLY A 200 -5.08 6.13 -7.59
C GLY A 200 -3.67 5.59 -7.86
N VAL A 201 -3.54 4.68 -8.80
CA VAL A 201 -2.23 4.15 -9.19
C VAL A 201 -1.49 5.19 -10.04
N VAL A 202 -0.43 5.77 -9.48
CA VAL A 202 0.44 6.72 -10.19
C VAL A 202 1.84 6.14 -10.25
N LEU A 203 2.34 5.97 -11.48
CA LEU A 203 3.63 5.33 -11.73
C LEU A 203 4.77 6.34 -11.55
N PRO A 204 5.94 5.91 -11.05
CA PRO A 204 7.13 6.77 -11.09
C PRO A 204 7.54 7.02 -12.54
N ARG A 205 7.83 8.27 -12.89
CA ARG A 205 8.47 8.60 -14.17
C ARG A 205 9.86 7.98 -14.22
N HIS A 206 10.29 7.65 -15.42
CA HIS A 206 11.64 7.14 -15.64
C HIS A 206 12.69 8.08 -15.04
N GLY A 207 13.61 7.56 -14.25
CA GLY A 207 14.66 8.31 -13.57
C GLY A 207 14.26 8.92 -12.22
N PHE A 208 12.97 8.93 -11.83
CA PHE A 208 12.54 9.55 -10.57
C PHE A 208 13.05 8.80 -9.33
N LEU A 209 12.93 7.48 -9.30
CA LEU A 209 13.39 6.68 -8.16
C LEU A 209 14.92 6.65 -8.07
N GLU A 210 15.60 6.60 -9.21
CA GLU A 210 17.04 6.72 -9.31
C GLU A 210 17.52 8.08 -8.76
N PHE A 211 16.86 9.15 -9.16
CA PHE A 211 17.14 10.50 -8.63
C PHE A 211 16.97 10.55 -7.10
N LEU A 212 15.90 9.96 -6.54
CA LEU A 212 15.71 9.92 -5.09
C LEU A 212 16.82 9.14 -4.39
N ARG A 213 17.29 8.03 -5.00
CA ARG A 213 18.41 7.26 -4.47
C ARG A 213 19.70 8.08 -4.46
N ASP A 214 19.99 8.79 -5.54
CA ASP A 214 21.21 9.55 -5.69
C ASP A 214 21.23 10.77 -4.76
N ILE A 215 20.17 11.59 -4.77
CA ILE A 215 20.11 12.80 -3.93
C ILE A 215 20.15 12.47 -2.43
N THR A 216 19.51 11.37 -1.99
CA THR A 216 19.59 10.95 -0.59
C THR A 216 21.00 10.52 -0.22
N LYS A 217 21.69 9.79 -1.08
CA LYS A 217 23.08 9.37 -0.86
C LYS A 217 24.04 10.56 -0.83
N GLU A 218 23.90 11.50 -1.75
CA GLU A 218 24.74 12.71 -1.82
C GLU A 218 24.62 13.58 -0.56
N ASN A 219 23.40 13.64 0.02
CA ASN A 219 23.13 14.47 1.20
C ASN A 219 23.26 13.70 2.53
N GLY A 220 23.69 12.44 2.50
CA GLY A 220 23.79 11.60 3.72
C GLY A 220 22.45 11.37 4.41
N SER A 221 21.36 11.42 3.66
CA SER A 221 20.00 11.07 4.08
C SER A 221 19.68 9.63 3.72
N LEU A 222 18.63 9.05 4.32
CA LEU A 222 18.21 7.70 3.99
C LEU A 222 17.04 7.70 2.99
N LEU A 223 17.01 6.70 2.11
CA LEU A 223 15.87 6.42 1.26
C LEU A 223 15.02 5.31 1.91
N ILE A 224 13.76 5.61 2.20
CA ILE A 224 12.78 4.65 2.73
C ILE A 224 11.79 4.32 1.63
N PHE A 225 11.71 3.05 1.21
CA PHE A 225 10.64 2.57 0.36
C PHE A 225 9.48 2.11 1.22
N ASP A 226 8.35 2.79 1.08
CA ASP A 226 7.08 2.31 1.62
C ASP A 226 6.50 1.27 0.66
N GLU A 227 6.80 0.03 0.95
CA GLU A 227 6.33 -1.13 0.20
C GLU A 227 5.14 -1.82 0.87
N VAL A 228 4.35 -1.10 1.64
CA VAL A 228 3.14 -1.64 2.27
C VAL A 228 2.14 -2.14 1.22
N ILE A 229 2.06 -1.52 0.03
CA ILE A 229 1.24 -2.00 -1.09
C ILE A 229 2.07 -2.82 -2.08
N THR A 230 3.24 -2.35 -2.47
CA THR A 230 4.04 -2.91 -3.56
C THR A 230 4.87 -4.13 -3.16
N GLY A 231 5.19 -4.28 -1.87
CA GLY A 231 5.95 -5.42 -1.35
C GLY A 231 5.23 -6.74 -1.61
N PHE A 232 5.94 -7.71 -2.19
CA PHE A 232 5.42 -9.00 -2.62
C PHE A 232 4.26 -8.93 -3.63
N ARG A 233 3.97 -7.74 -4.19
CA ARG A 233 2.88 -7.54 -5.16
C ARG A 233 3.37 -7.33 -6.57
N LEU A 234 4.37 -6.50 -6.80
CA LEU A 234 4.91 -6.26 -8.15
C LEU A 234 5.85 -7.38 -8.58
N SER A 235 6.63 -7.87 -7.64
CA SER A 235 7.49 -9.06 -7.76
C SER A 235 7.64 -9.69 -6.38
N ILE A 236 8.31 -10.82 -6.29
CA ILE A 236 8.58 -11.47 -5.01
C ILE A 236 9.49 -10.60 -4.12
N GLY A 237 10.39 -9.83 -4.69
CA GLY A 237 11.25 -8.86 -3.99
C GLY A 237 10.65 -7.46 -3.92
N GLY A 238 9.37 -7.27 -4.28
CA GLY A 238 8.68 -5.98 -4.23
C GLY A 238 9.07 -5.00 -5.34
N ALA A 239 8.75 -3.72 -5.14
CA ALA A 239 9.07 -2.67 -6.10
C ALA A 239 10.58 -2.44 -6.22
N GLN A 240 11.35 -2.64 -5.16
CA GLN A 240 12.80 -2.48 -5.21
C GLN A 240 13.47 -3.48 -6.15
N GLU A 241 12.97 -4.72 -6.26
CA GLU A 241 13.40 -5.67 -7.27
C GLU A 241 12.91 -5.27 -8.66
N TYR A 242 11.62 -4.91 -8.77
CA TYR A 242 10.98 -4.53 -10.03
C TYR A 242 11.68 -3.33 -10.72
N PHE A 243 12.03 -2.30 -9.97
CA PHE A 243 12.71 -1.10 -10.47
C PHE A 243 14.23 -1.15 -10.33
N ASN A 244 14.78 -2.21 -9.73
CA ASN A 244 16.22 -2.36 -9.44
C ASN A 244 16.80 -1.17 -8.64
N ILE A 245 16.09 -0.71 -7.63
CA ILE A 245 16.52 0.36 -6.71
C ILE A 245 16.70 -0.22 -5.31
N LYS A 246 17.82 0.07 -4.67
CA LYS A 246 18.12 -0.39 -3.31
C LYS A 246 17.87 0.73 -2.29
N PRO A 247 16.76 0.71 -1.54
CA PRO A 247 16.55 1.64 -0.44
C PRO A 247 17.46 1.31 0.75
N ASP A 248 17.57 2.23 1.70
CA ASP A 248 18.26 2.01 2.97
C ASP A 248 17.36 1.30 3.98
N LEU A 249 16.07 1.63 3.97
CA LEU A 249 15.02 1.03 4.78
C LEU A 249 13.80 0.69 3.91
N THR A 250 13.10 -0.37 4.28
CA THR A 250 11.84 -0.80 3.64
C THR A 250 10.78 -1.02 4.71
N THR A 251 9.54 -0.60 4.42
CA THR A 251 8.38 -0.92 5.25
C THR A 251 7.42 -1.84 4.51
N LEU A 252 6.93 -2.85 5.20
CA LEU A 252 6.02 -3.87 4.68
C LEU A 252 4.72 -3.90 5.48
N GLY A 253 3.65 -4.32 4.84
CA GLY A 253 2.34 -4.54 5.43
C GLY A 253 1.50 -5.42 4.50
N LYS A 254 0.18 -5.43 4.71
CA LYS A 254 -0.78 -6.09 3.81
C LYS A 254 -0.41 -7.55 3.49
N ILE A 255 0.22 -7.83 2.33
CA ILE A 255 0.55 -9.19 1.86
C ILE A 255 1.44 -9.93 2.87
N VAL A 256 2.38 -9.25 3.52
CA VAL A 256 3.27 -9.87 4.52
C VAL A 256 2.49 -10.52 5.67
N GLY A 257 1.28 -10.06 5.94
CA GLY A 257 0.39 -10.62 6.96
C GLY A 257 -0.55 -11.70 6.46
N GLY A 258 -0.66 -11.94 5.14
CA GLY A 258 -1.57 -12.95 4.59
C GLY A 258 -3.04 -12.75 4.98
N GLY A 259 -3.48 -11.50 5.20
CA GLY A 259 -4.81 -11.13 5.68
C GLY A 259 -4.90 -10.86 7.19
N MET A 260 -3.84 -11.13 7.95
CA MET A 260 -3.75 -10.84 9.37
C MET A 260 -2.97 -9.52 9.64
N PRO A 261 -3.17 -8.89 10.82
CA PRO A 261 -2.49 -7.65 11.17
C PRO A 261 -0.99 -7.88 11.42
N VAL A 262 -0.19 -7.65 10.38
CA VAL A 262 1.28 -7.68 10.41
C VAL A 262 1.80 -6.49 9.61
N GLY A 263 2.84 -5.88 10.12
CA GLY A 263 3.78 -5.05 9.39
C GLY A 263 5.20 -5.49 9.69
N ALA A 264 6.12 -5.02 8.89
CA ALA A 264 7.56 -5.15 9.18
C ALA A 264 8.28 -3.92 8.67
N TYR A 265 9.38 -3.58 9.34
CA TYR A 265 10.33 -2.61 8.84
C TYR A 265 11.74 -3.18 9.00
N GLY A 266 12.60 -2.81 8.10
CA GLY A 266 13.96 -3.32 8.10
C GLY A 266 14.81 -2.66 7.01
N GLY A 267 16.04 -3.09 6.91
CA GLY A 267 17.00 -2.57 5.94
C GLY A 267 18.41 -2.95 6.30
N ARG A 268 19.36 -2.09 5.95
CA ARG A 268 20.79 -2.27 6.23
C ARG A 268 21.05 -2.55 7.71
N ALA A 269 21.91 -3.53 7.99
CA ALA A 269 22.21 -3.95 9.34
C ALA A 269 22.83 -2.84 10.22
N ASP A 270 23.65 -1.97 9.65
CA ASP A 270 24.26 -0.84 10.38
C ASP A 270 23.20 0.17 10.87
N ILE A 271 22.14 0.40 10.08
CA ILE A 271 21.03 1.25 10.44
C ILE A 271 20.14 0.57 11.49
N MET A 272 19.79 -0.70 11.26
CA MET A 272 18.87 -1.45 12.12
C MET A 272 19.44 -1.77 13.49
N ARG A 273 20.76 -1.78 13.68
CA ARG A 273 21.43 -1.86 15.00
C ARG A 273 21.14 -0.66 15.90
N MET A 274 20.58 0.42 15.37
CA MET A 274 20.06 1.51 16.21
C MET A 274 18.85 1.10 17.05
N VAL A 275 18.16 0.01 16.71
CA VAL A 275 16.97 -0.46 17.43
C VAL A 275 17.35 -1.22 18.68
N SER A 276 16.69 -0.91 19.80
CA SER A 276 16.86 -1.62 21.09
C SER A 276 16.65 -3.15 20.92
N PRO A 277 17.47 -4.04 21.58
CA PRO A 277 18.43 -3.71 22.63
C PRO A 277 19.82 -3.28 22.14
N ASP A 278 20.14 -3.38 20.85
CA ASP A 278 21.45 -3.09 20.29
C ASP A 278 21.77 -1.59 20.28
N GLY A 279 20.74 -0.74 20.12
CA GLY A 279 20.85 0.70 20.06
C GLY A 279 19.78 1.44 20.89
N PRO A 280 19.78 2.79 20.82
CA PRO A 280 18.92 3.62 21.68
C PRO A 280 17.50 3.81 21.14
N VAL A 281 17.18 3.37 19.93
CA VAL A 281 15.86 3.58 19.31
C VAL A 281 14.87 2.54 19.82
N TYR A 282 13.86 2.99 20.54
CA TYR A 282 12.86 2.12 21.16
C TYR A 282 11.75 1.72 20.19
N GLN A 283 11.42 0.41 20.18
CA GLN A 283 10.23 -0.16 19.56
C GLN A 283 9.77 -1.36 20.38
N ALA A 284 8.47 -1.45 20.64
CA ALA A 284 7.83 -2.60 21.28
C ALA A 284 6.39 -2.74 20.78
N GLY A 285 5.87 -3.97 20.87
CA GLY A 285 4.48 -4.28 20.56
C GLY A 285 4.13 -5.67 21.10
N THR A 286 3.21 -5.75 22.06
CA THR A 286 2.84 -7.00 22.75
C THR A 286 2.44 -8.11 21.79
N LEU A 287 1.72 -7.77 20.71
CA LEU A 287 1.21 -8.73 19.73
C LEU A 287 2.01 -8.75 18.41
N SER A 288 3.09 -7.99 18.32
CA SER A 288 3.98 -8.04 17.16
C SER A 288 4.60 -9.42 17.03
N GLY A 289 4.49 -10.03 15.86
CA GLY A 289 4.99 -11.41 15.64
C GLY A 289 4.15 -12.51 16.28
N ASN A 290 2.88 -12.26 16.65
CA ASN A 290 2.01 -13.27 17.24
C ASN A 290 1.86 -14.52 16.35
N PRO A 291 1.63 -15.70 16.94
CA PRO A 291 1.61 -16.99 16.23
C PRO A 291 0.62 -17.07 15.07
N ILE A 292 -0.53 -16.42 15.18
CA ILE A 292 -1.59 -16.47 14.18
C ILE A 292 -1.19 -15.65 12.95
N ALA A 293 -0.74 -14.43 13.18
CA ALA A 293 -0.36 -13.51 12.14
C ALA A 293 0.90 -13.99 11.39
N THR A 294 1.92 -14.50 12.10
CA THR A 294 3.11 -15.08 11.48
C THR A 294 2.79 -16.38 10.72
N ALA A 295 1.87 -17.23 11.19
CA ALA A 295 1.45 -18.42 10.46
C ALA A 295 0.80 -18.07 9.11
N ALA A 296 -0.10 -17.09 9.09
CA ALA A 296 -0.74 -16.61 7.85
C ALA A 296 0.29 -15.99 6.89
N GLY A 297 1.13 -15.09 7.40
CA GLY A 297 2.15 -14.42 6.60
C GLY A 297 3.18 -15.39 6.01
N LEU A 298 3.75 -16.27 6.83
CA LEU A 298 4.72 -17.29 6.37
C LEU A 298 4.15 -18.17 5.25
N GLU A 299 2.93 -18.68 5.42
CA GLU A 299 2.34 -19.55 4.41
C GLU A 299 2.04 -18.78 3.12
N THR A 300 1.58 -17.53 3.21
CA THR A 300 1.36 -16.66 2.05
C THR A 300 2.67 -16.43 1.29
N LEU A 301 3.73 -16.04 1.97
CA LEU A 301 5.03 -15.78 1.33
C LEU A 301 5.66 -17.04 0.75
N ARG A 302 5.51 -18.21 1.41
CA ARG A 302 5.94 -19.50 0.87
C ARG A 302 5.21 -19.87 -0.42
N ILE A 303 3.89 -19.66 -0.48
CA ILE A 303 3.11 -19.87 -1.70
C ILE A 303 3.62 -18.97 -2.83
N LEU A 304 3.86 -17.70 -2.57
CA LEU A 304 4.37 -16.76 -3.58
C LEU A 304 5.79 -17.14 -4.05
N ARG A 305 6.68 -17.51 -3.12
CA ARG A 305 8.04 -17.94 -3.42
C ARG A 305 8.08 -19.16 -4.33
N ASP A 306 7.21 -20.14 -4.02
CA ASP A 306 7.19 -21.43 -4.69
C ASP A 306 6.43 -21.39 -6.03
N ASN A 307 5.70 -20.30 -6.34
CA ASN A 307 4.88 -20.11 -7.55
C ASN A 307 5.20 -18.76 -8.22
N LYS A 308 6.42 -18.59 -8.68
CA LYS A 308 6.89 -17.30 -9.25
C LYS A 308 6.10 -16.84 -10.49
N ASP A 309 5.53 -17.76 -11.26
CA ASP A 309 4.67 -17.47 -12.42
C ASP A 309 3.34 -16.79 -12.07
N ILE A 310 3.01 -16.65 -10.77
CA ILE A 310 1.84 -15.91 -10.30
C ILE A 310 1.85 -14.45 -10.77
N TYR A 311 3.03 -13.81 -10.80
CA TYR A 311 3.17 -12.40 -11.18
C TYR A 311 2.82 -12.18 -12.67
N ASP A 312 3.28 -13.06 -13.55
CA ASP A 312 2.97 -13.02 -14.98
C ASP A 312 1.47 -13.25 -15.24
N ARG A 313 0.85 -14.19 -14.50
CA ARG A 313 -0.61 -14.41 -14.58
C ARG A 313 -1.40 -13.21 -14.12
N LEU A 314 -1.01 -12.61 -12.99
CA LEU A 314 -1.65 -11.44 -12.44
C LEU A 314 -1.55 -10.24 -13.38
N GLU A 315 -0.38 -9.97 -13.92
CA GLU A 315 -0.15 -8.89 -14.88
C GLU A 315 -0.96 -9.11 -16.16
N THR A 316 -0.96 -10.34 -16.69
CA THR A 316 -1.75 -10.69 -17.88
C THR A 316 -3.24 -10.43 -17.68
N LYS A 317 -3.82 -10.85 -16.54
CA LYS A 317 -5.23 -10.62 -16.20
C LYS A 317 -5.53 -9.12 -16.09
N THR A 318 -4.69 -8.38 -15.37
CA THR A 318 -4.84 -6.95 -15.15
C THR A 318 -4.74 -6.17 -16.46
N LYS A 319 -3.76 -6.51 -17.30
CA LYS A 319 -3.55 -5.90 -18.60
C LYS A 319 -4.75 -6.09 -19.54
N ARG A 320 -5.39 -7.26 -19.53
CA ARG A 320 -6.60 -7.50 -20.33
C ARG A 320 -7.74 -6.54 -19.97
N ILE A 321 -7.96 -6.32 -18.66
CA ILE A 321 -8.95 -5.35 -18.18
C ILE A 321 -8.55 -3.95 -18.62
N ALA A 322 -7.31 -3.56 -18.33
CA ALA A 322 -6.81 -2.21 -18.65
C ALA A 322 -6.90 -1.87 -20.15
N ASP A 323 -6.49 -2.81 -21.01
CA ASP A 323 -6.52 -2.62 -22.47
C ASP A 323 -7.97 -2.52 -23.01
N SER A 324 -8.91 -3.30 -22.46
CA SER A 324 -10.32 -3.16 -22.81
C SER A 324 -10.86 -1.77 -22.42
N VAL A 325 -10.57 -1.31 -21.19
CA VAL A 325 -11.01 0.02 -20.75
C VAL A 325 -10.39 1.14 -21.58
N ARG A 326 -9.07 1.06 -21.89
CA ARG A 326 -8.42 2.02 -22.78
C ARG A 326 -9.11 2.11 -24.15
N LYS A 327 -9.57 0.97 -24.68
CA LYS A 327 -10.24 0.89 -25.97
C LYS A 327 -11.66 1.44 -25.91
N CYS A 328 -12.50 0.98 -24.99
CA CYS A 328 -13.92 1.38 -24.92
C CYS A 328 -14.12 2.77 -24.32
N GLY A 329 -13.20 3.22 -23.45
CA GLY A 329 -13.20 4.54 -22.81
C GLY A 329 -12.34 5.59 -23.52
N ALA A 330 -11.82 5.31 -24.72
CA ALA A 330 -10.89 6.20 -25.43
C ALA A 330 -11.38 7.66 -25.49
N GLY A 331 -10.48 8.59 -25.10
CA GLY A 331 -10.76 10.03 -25.01
C GLY A 331 -11.65 10.46 -23.83
N ARG A 332 -12.05 9.52 -22.95
CA ARG A 332 -12.89 9.79 -21.77
C ARG A 332 -12.21 9.41 -20.46
N VAL A 333 -11.26 8.49 -20.50
CA VAL A 333 -10.56 7.97 -19.31
C VAL A 333 -9.07 7.81 -19.59
N SER A 334 -8.28 7.97 -18.53
CA SER A 334 -6.89 7.54 -18.44
C SER A 334 -6.80 6.29 -17.59
N VAL A 335 -5.93 5.35 -17.95
CA VAL A 335 -5.78 4.07 -17.23
C VAL A 335 -4.31 3.83 -16.91
N ASN A 336 -3.97 3.86 -15.63
CA ASN A 336 -2.67 3.45 -15.14
C ASN A 336 -2.72 1.99 -14.66
N GLN A 337 -1.69 1.22 -15.00
CA GLN A 337 -1.60 -0.20 -14.64
C GLN A 337 -0.14 -0.62 -14.49
N ILE A 338 0.14 -1.41 -13.47
CA ILE A 338 1.43 -2.06 -13.24
C ILE A 338 1.22 -3.35 -12.44
N GLY A 339 1.78 -4.48 -12.92
CA GLY A 339 1.55 -5.78 -12.31
C GLY A 339 0.05 -6.05 -12.10
N SER A 340 -0.36 -6.34 -10.87
CA SER A 340 -1.74 -6.59 -10.48
C SER A 340 -2.50 -5.36 -9.94
N LEU A 341 -1.99 -4.16 -10.19
CA LEU A 341 -2.57 -2.88 -9.77
C LEU A 341 -3.05 -2.09 -10.97
N MET A 342 -4.23 -1.46 -10.87
CA MET A 342 -4.69 -0.51 -11.86
C MET A 342 -5.63 0.53 -11.25
N SER A 343 -5.75 1.67 -11.92
CA SER A 343 -6.79 2.68 -11.68
C SER A 343 -7.32 3.23 -12.99
N ILE A 344 -8.62 3.53 -13.00
CA ILE A 344 -9.31 4.16 -14.10
C ILE A 344 -9.64 5.58 -13.66
N PHE A 345 -9.07 6.57 -14.32
CA PHE A 345 -9.30 7.99 -14.05
C PHE A 345 -10.25 8.55 -15.10
N PHE A 346 -11.35 9.15 -14.65
CA PHE A 346 -12.33 9.79 -15.56
C PHE A 346 -11.83 11.18 -16.00
N THR A 347 -10.76 11.17 -16.77
CA THR A 347 -10.14 12.32 -17.43
C THR A 347 -9.49 11.86 -18.74
N PRO A 348 -9.50 12.66 -19.81
CA PRO A 348 -8.78 12.33 -21.04
C PRO A 348 -7.26 12.52 -20.90
N ASP A 349 -6.82 13.27 -19.89
CA ASP A 349 -5.42 13.63 -19.68
C ASP A 349 -4.66 12.50 -18.98
N ALA A 350 -3.35 12.39 -19.23
CA ALA A 350 -2.49 11.47 -18.49
C ALA A 350 -2.43 11.84 -17.01
N VAL A 351 -2.45 10.82 -16.14
CA VAL A 351 -2.37 11.00 -14.68
C VAL A 351 -1.01 10.52 -14.20
N GLU A 352 -0.17 11.46 -13.78
CA GLU A 352 1.23 11.22 -13.42
C GLU A 352 1.62 11.83 -12.06
N ASP A 353 0.72 12.58 -11.43
CA ASP A 353 0.90 13.25 -10.14
C ASP A 353 -0.44 13.50 -9.45
N TYR A 354 -0.39 14.13 -8.27
CA TYR A 354 -1.59 14.45 -7.50
C TYR A 354 -2.50 15.43 -8.22
N ASP A 355 -1.95 16.48 -8.86
CA ASP A 355 -2.74 17.53 -9.52
C ASP A 355 -3.49 17.01 -10.75
N SER A 356 -2.89 16.09 -11.49
CA SER A 356 -3.56 15.41 -12.60
C SER A 356 -4.61 14.41 -12.10
N ALA A 357 -4.35 13.70 -10.99
CA ALA A 357 -5.30 12.76 -10.42
C ALA A 357 -6.59 13.44 -9.93
N VAL A 358 -6.48 14.58 -9.22
CA VAL A 358 -7.66 15.29 -8.68
C VAL A 358 -8.51 15.98 -9.73
N LYS A 359 -8.06 16.09 -10.99
CA LYS A 359 -8.86 16.57 -12.11
C LYS A 359 -9.88 15.55 -12.60
N SER A 360 -9.81 14.29 -12.13
CA SER A 360 -10.75 13.25 -12.52
C SER A 360 -12.18 13.56 -12.11
N ASP A 361 -13.15 13.25 -12.97
CA ASP A 361 -14.57 13.39 -12.67
C ASP A 361 -15.05 12.32 -11.70
N THR A 362 -15.05 12.68 -10.41
CA THR A 362 -15.48 11.78 -9.32
C THR A 362 -16.97 11.45 -9.37
N LYS A 363 -17.80 12.28 -10.00
CA LYS A 363 -19.24 11.97 -10.19
C LYS A 363 -19.40 10.88 -11.22
N LYS A 364 -18.65 10.97 -12.33
CA LYS A 364 -18.67 9.93 -13.35
C LYS A 364 -18.11 8.61 -12.83
N TYR A 365 -17.10 8.67 -11.96
CA TYR A 365 -16.63 7.50 -11.23
C TYR A 365 -17.73 6.88 -10.34
N ALA A 366 -18.51 7.71 -9.63
CA ALA A 366 -19.61 7.21 -8.79
C ALA A 366 -20.70 6.51 -9.61
N GLU A 367 -21.03 7.01 -10.81
CA GLU A 367 -21.93 6.35 -11.75
C GLU A 367 -21.35 4.99 -12.22
N TYR A 368 -20.07 4.98 -12.56
CA TYR A 368 -19.34 3.77 -12.95
C TYR A 368 -19.30 2.74 -11.82
N PHE A 369 -18.97 3.15 -10.61
CA PHE A 369 -19.01 2.29 -9.42
C PHE A 369 -20.39 1.67 -9.23
N GLY A 370 -21.46 2.48 -9.33
CA GLY A 370 -22.83 2.01 -9.22
C GLY A 370 -23.17 0.97 -10.28
N HIS A 371 -22.78 1.20 -11.53
CA HIS A 371 -22.99 0.24 -12.63
C HIS A 371 -22.26 -1.09 -12.37
N MET A 372 -21.00 -1.05 -11.93
CA MET A 372 -20.22 -2.25 -11.60
C MET A 372 -20.87 -3.03 -10.46
N LEU A 373 -21.24 -2.34 -9.38
CA LEU A 373 -21.86 -2.97 -8.20
C LEU A 373 -23.21 -3.62 -8.54
N ASP A 374 -24.06 -2.94 -9.32
CA ASP A 374 -25.38 -3.44 -9.75
C ASP A 374 -25.26 -4.67 -10.66
N ASN A 375 -24.09 -4.93 -11.25
CA ASN A 375 -23.77 -6.09 -12.07
C ASN A 375 -22.88 -7.14 -11.36
N GLY A 376 -22.78 -7.07 -10.02
CA GLY A 376 -22.09 -8.07 -9.20
C GLY A 376 -20.56 -7.93 -9.24
N ILE A 377 -20.03 -6.74 -9.48
CA ILE A 377 -18.58 -6.47 -9.46
C ILE A 377 -18.29 -5.39 -8.41
N TYR A 378 -17.48 -5.74 -7.44
CA TYR A 378 -17.15 -4.86 -6.31
C TYR A 378 -15.77 -4.26 -6.50
N ILE A 379 -15.74 -2.98 -6.90
CA ILE A 379 -14.53 -2.15 -7.02
C ILE A 379 -14.43 -1.17 -5.85
N ALA A 380 -13.34 -0.43 -5.76
CA ALA A 380 -13.16 0.56 -4.71
C ALA A 380 -14.21 1.69 -4.78
N PRO A 381 -14.86 2.05 -3.67
CA PRO A 381 -15.86 3.12 -3.65
C PRO A 381 -15.21 4.52 -3.60
N SER A 382 -14.12 4.72 -4.30
CA SER A 382 -13.41 6.00 -4.42
C SER A 382 -12.51 5.99 -5.65
N GLN A 383 -12.52 7.10 -6.40
CA GLN A 383 -11.66 7.33 -7.57
C GLN A 383 -10.16 7.18 -7.23
N PHE A 384 -9.78 7.50 -6.01
CA PHE A 384 -8.38 7.60 -5.60
C PHE A 384 -7.83 6.30 -4.99
N GLU A 385 -8.53 5.20 -5.16
CA GLU A 385 -8.10 3.87 -4.72
C GLU A 385 -7.66 3.00 -5.90
N ALA A 386 -6.77 2.07 -5.63
CA ALA A 386 -6.37 1.06 -6.58
C ALA A 386 -7.41 -0.07 -6.69
N MET A 387 -7.54 -0.60 -7.88
CA MET A 387 -8.15 -1.90 -8.16
C MET A 387 -7.06 -2.97 -8.14
N PHE A 388 -7.34 -4.10 -7.49
CA PHE A 388 -6.39 -5.20 -7.29
C PHE A 388 -6.91 -6.46 -7.98
N VAL A 389 -6.03 -7.15 -8.70
CA VAL A 389 -6.31 -8.49 -9.23
C VAL A 389 -5.61 -9.51 -8.35
N SER A 390 -6.32 -10.59 -7.97
CA SER A 390 -5.77 -11.72 -7.23
C SER A 390 -5.59 -12.95 -8.13
N ASP A 391 -4.80 -13.90 -7.67
CA ASP A 391 -4.61 -15.16 -8.41
C ASP A 391 -5.89 -15.99 -8.51
N ALA A 392 -6.81 -15.79 -7.56
CA ALA A 392 -8.11 -16.46 -7.54
C ALA A 392 -9.08 -16.02 -8.66
N HIS A 393 -8.94 -14.82 -9.23
CA HIS A 393 -9.76 -14.39 -10.36
C HIS A 393 -9.56 -15.33 -11.55
N THR A 394 -10.63 -15.95 -12.02
CA THR A 394 -10.60 -16.80 -13.21
C THR A 394 -10.61 -16.00 -14.50
N ASN A 395 -10.37 -16.66 -15.62
CA ASN A 395 -10.53 -16.01 -16.94
C ASN A 395 -11.99 -15.61 -17.22
N GLU A 396 -12.94 -16.39 -16.71
CA GLU A 396 -14.38 -16.13 -16.79
C GLU A 396 -14.73 -14.85 -16.01
N ASP A 397 -14.16 -14.65 -14.82
CA ASP A 397 -14.35 -13.45 -14.01
C ASP A 397 -13.80 -12.20 -14.71
N ILE A 398 -12.61 -12.33 -15.29
CA ILE A 398 -12.00 -11.24 -16.07
C ILE A 398 -12.86 -10.91 -17.30
N ASN A 399 -13.37 -11.93 -18.04
CA ASN A 399 -14.25 -11.71 -19.19
C ASN A 399 -15.55 -11.01 -18.77
N ARG A 400 -16.21 -11.50 -17.71
CA ARG A 400 -17.43 -10.89 -17.17
C ARG A 400 -17.20 -9.44 -16.77
N THR A 401 -16.08 -9.17 -16.11
CA THR A 401 -15.71 -7.80 -15.69
C THR A 401 -15.53 -6.89 -16.89
N ILE A 402 -14.84 -7.35 -17.94
CA ILE A 402 -14.64 -6.61 -19.19
C ILE A 402 -15.99 -6.31 -19.85
N GLU A 403 -16.89 -7.29 -19.96
CA GLU A 403 -18.22 -7.10 -20.54
C GLU A 403 -19.00 -5.98 -19.84
N VAL A 404 -19.06 -6.02 -18.50
CA VAL A 404 -19.73 -5.01 -17.68
C VAL A 404 -19.11 -3.63 -17.84
N MET A 405 -17.78 -3.54 -17.88
CA MET A 405 -17.06 -2.29 -18.12
C MET A 405 -17.40 -1.72 -19.51
N GLU A 406 -17.37 -2.55 -20.55
CA GLU A 406 -17.70 -2.13 -21.91
C GLU A 406 -19.15 -1.66 -22.03
N GLU A 407 -20.11 -2.31 -21.35
CA GLU A 407 -21.51 -1.89 -21.32
C GLU A 407 -21.68 -0.47 -20.77
N PHE A 408 -20.91 -0.11 -19.72
CA PHE A 408 -20.92 1.26 -19.18
C PHE A 408 -20.46 2.29 -20.22
N PHE A 409 -19.39 1.98 -20.95
CA PHE A 409 -18.82 2.92 -21.92
C PHE A 409 -19.57 2.98 -23.26
N ARG A 410 -20.47 2.04 -23.55
CA ARG A 410 -21.35 2.09 -24.73
C ARG A 410 -22.53 3.05 -24.57
N LYS A 411 -22.90 3.38 -23.33
CA LYS A 411 -23.92 4.37 -22.97
C LYS A 411 -23.38 5.80 -23.07
#